data_5d742d94b7c3c29db6cf3004056576bf
#
_entry.id   5d742d94b7c3c29db6cf3004056576bf
#
_cell.length_a   1.000
_cell.length_b   1.000
_cell.length_c   1.000
_cell.angle_alpha   90.00
_cell.angle_beta   90.00
_cell.angle_gamma   90.00
#
_symmetry.space_group_name_H-M   'P 1'
#
loop_
_entity.id
_entity.type
_entity.pdbx_description
1 polymer ?
#
loop_
_entity_poly.entity_id
_entity_poly.type
_entity_poly.pdbx_seq_one_letter_code
_entity_poly.pdbx_strand_id
1 'polypeptide(L)'
;MSPSRYRRNDYEDDSPAMPEAGAPMPQDPSAEASVLAAMLNSPEVLQECLVEIDEDDFYIPSNRIIFSAMHHMFDHSQPVDPVSLADHLKSTGDLERVGGRAYLIELGGNTFALAGWSRHVEILRRDSTLRSIIQASAKITALAYSAPEDTKQVVNDAEKLLLDVTNRSVSSSYSTLEQIMEEEYAELEEQANSQSDSLGVETGFPGIDSKLLGLRAGQMVVVGARPGVGKTSFSLNLAVNAAARGASVAFFSLEMSKTEIAQRLLSAQARIGLMDIRSANIRDQQWPQILEATSELSQLDIMVDDTPGTTVTEVRAKARRMLKGKERGVVILDYLQLVSPPSGGHRADSRATEVSEMSRGIKIMAKDLGVPVIALSQLNRGVEGRTGKKPQLSDLRESGSIEQDADIVILLDRSMTPEEAAREDRPDENITDFIIAKNRSGPLDTVHLTFLAGSTKFVEVDPHHAD
;
A
#
# COMPACT_ATOMS: atom_id res chain seq x y z
N MET A 1 -37.99 -10.73 -55.99
CA MET A 1 -37.04 -10.04 -55.11
C MET A 1 -37.65 -9.98 -53.72
N SER A 2 -37.25 -10.87 -52.82
CA SER A 2 -37.76 -10.95 -51.44
C SER A 2 -36.88 -10.13 -50.52
N PRO A 3 -37.41 -9.39 -49.53
CA PRO A 3 -36.61 -8.64 -48.58
C PRO A 3 -36.05 -9.57 -47.51
N SER A 4 -34.77 -9.40 -47.27
CA SER A 4 -33.96 -10.06 -46.24
C SER A 4 -34.54 -9.87 -44.83
N ARG A 5 -34.82 -10.98 -44.14
CA ARG A 5 -35.16 -10.98 -42.70
C ARG A 5 -33.89 -10.73 -41.90
N TYR A 6 -33.79 -9.54 -41.27
CA TYR A 6 -32.88 -9.30 -40.18
C TYR A 6 -33.28 -10.20 -39.00
N ARG A 7 -32.42 -11.15 -38.62
CA ARG A 7 -32.51 -11.87 -37.35
C ARG A 7 -32.23 -10.87 -36.22
N ARG A 8 -33.23 -10.65 -35.39
CA ARG A 8 -33.04 -10.04 -34.06
C ARG A 8 -32.18 -11.02 -33.26
N ASN A 9 -30.97 -10.59 -32.86
CA ASN A 9 -30.20 -11.27 -31.85
C ASN A 9 -30.91 -11.02 -30.51
N ASP A 10 -31.52 -12.07 -29.98
CA ASP A 10 -31.95 -12.12 -28.58
C ASP A 10 -30.66 -12.22 -27.72
N TYR A 11 -30.11 -11.08 -27.37
CA TYR A 11 -29.25 -11.00 -26.19
C TYR A 11 -30.22 -11.09 -25.01
N GLU A 12 -30.24 -12.23 -24.32
CA GLU A 12 -30.80 -12.32 -22.99
C GLU A 12 -30.09 -11.27 -22.16
N ASP A 13 -30.86 -10.34 -21.60
CA ASP A 13 -30.39 -9.30 -20.70
C ASP A 13 -30.07 -9.98 -19.37
N ASP A 14 -28.81 -10.40 -19.24
CA ASP A 14 -28.25 -11.05 -18.05
C ASP A 14 -27.92 -10.01 -16.95
N SER A 15 -28.55 -8.83 -17.03
CA SER A 15 -28.47 -7.81 -15.99
C SER A 15 -29.14 -8.37 -14.74
N PRO A 16 -28.43 -8.40 -13.59
CA PRO A 16 -29.05 -8.84 -12.34
C PRO A 16 -30.27 -7.96 -12.07
N ALA A 17 -31.42 -8.59 -11.80
CA ALA A 17 -32.64 -7.89 -11.50
C ALA A 17 -32.39 -6.87 -10.37
N MET A 18 -32.66 -5.60 -10.65
CA MET A 18 -32.64 -4.56 -9.60
C MET A 18 -33.58 -5.03 -8.47
N PRO A 19 -33.14 -4.98 -7.21
CA PRO A 19 -34.02 -5.32 -6.11
C PRO A 19 -35.26 -4.44 -6.16
N GLU A 20 -36.45 -5.02 -5.92
CA GLU A 20 -37.70 -4.28 -5.92
C GLU A 20 -37.56 -3.09 -4.96
N ALA A 21 -38.06 -1.92 -5.39
CA ALA A 21 -38.08 -0.74 -4.56
C ALA A 21 -38.84 -1.02 -3.24
N GLY A 22 -38.12 -1.13 -2.13
CA GLY A 22 -38.68 -1.45 -0.83
C GLY A 22 -38.26 -2.80 -0.24
N ALA A 23 -37.29 -3.49 -0.81
CA ALA A 23 -36.67 -4.66 -0.18
C ALA A 23 -36.19 -4.31 1.23
N PRO A 24 -36.48 -5.14 2.26
CA PRO A 24 -36.01 -4.84 3.62
C PRO A 24 -34.49 -4.86 3.67
N MET A 25 -33.92 -3.91 4.46
CA MET A 25 -32.48 -3.90 4.70
C MET A 25 -32.03 -5.18 5.41
N PRO A 26 -30.84 -5.72 5.09
CA PRO A 26 -30.27 -6.86 5.80
C PRO A 26 -30.24 -6.62 7.31
N GLN A 27 -30.90 -7.51 8.07
CA GLN A 27 -31.03 -7.44 9.53
C GLN A 27 -31.40 -8.79 10.12
N ASP A 28 -30.94 -9.04 11.32
CA ASP A 28 -31.37 -10.18 12.15
C ASP A 28 -31.65 -9.72 13.58
N PRO A 29 -32.93 -9.37 13.90
CA PRO A 29 -33.32 -8.93 15.23
C PRO A 29 -32.99 -9.92 16.34
N SER A 30 -33.01 -11.22 16.04
CA SER A 30 -32.73 -12.27 17.03
C SER A 30 -31.24 -12.34 17.35
N ALA A 31 -30.36 -12.15 16.31
CA ALA A 31 -28.92 -12.07 16.51
C ALA A 31 -28.55 -10.80 17.32
N GLU A 32 -29.15 -9.64 17.02
CA GLU A 32 -28.93 -8.41 17.78
C GLU A 32 -29.29 -8.57 19.26
N ALA A 33 -30.49 -9.09 19.55
CA ALA A 33 -30.94 -9.32 20.93
C ALA A 33 -30.03 -10.34 21.64
N SER A 34 -29.57 -11.39 20.93
CA SER A 34 -28.68 -12.39 21.51
C SER A 34 -27.31 -11.84 21.89
N VAL A 35 -26.74 -10.96 21.05
CA VAL A 35 -25.45 -10.28 21.33
C VAL A 35 -25.60 -9.42 22.59
N LEU A 36 -26.63 -8.56 22.67
CA LEU A 36 -26.88 -7.72 23.84
C LEU A 36 -27.13 -8.55 25.12
N ALA A 37 -27.86 -9.67 24.99
CA ALA A 37 -28.08 -10.57 26.12
C ALA A 37 -26.77 -11.22 26.59
N ALA A 38 -25.89 -11.63 25.68
CA ALA A 38 -24.60 -12.20 26.03
C ALA A 38 -23.71 -11.18 26.74
N MET A 39 -23.68 -9.93 26.25
CA MET A 39 -22.94 -8.82 26.87
C MET A 39 -23.44 -8.50 28.28
N LEU A 40 -24.76 -8.61 28.54
CA LEU A 40 -25.33 -8.40 29.88
C LEU A 40 -25.02 -9.54 30.86
N ASN A 41 -24.78 -10.75 30.38
CA ASN A 41 -24.59 -11.94 31.17
C ASN A 41 -23.12 -12.32 31.44
N SER A 42 -22.15 -11.74 30.71
CA SER A 42 -20.72 -12.00 30.90
C SER A 42 -19.88 -10.74 30.66
N PRO A 43 -19.10 -10.29 31.66
CA PRO A 43 -18.16 -9.18 31.51
C PRO A 43 -17.09 -9.46 30.48
N GLU A 44 -16.67 -10.70 30.29
CA GLU A 44 -15.69 -11.11 29.28
C GLU A 44 -16.25 -10.90 27.87
N VAL A 45 -17.50 -11.41 27.64
CA VAL A 45 -18.18 -11.21 26.35
C VAL A 45 -18.48 -9.74 26.10
N LEU A 46 -18.84 -8.97 27.12
CA LEU A 46 -19.01 -7.53 27.01
C LEU A 46 -17.72 -6.87 26.44
N GLN A 47 -16.58 -7.17 27.07
CA GLN A 47 -15.30 -6.60 26.67
C GLN A 47 -14.92 -7.00 25.25
N GLU A 48 -15.11 -8.25 24.86
CA GLU A 48 -14.83 -8.73 23.52
C GLU A 48 -15.75 -8.08 22.48
N CYS A 49 -17.07 -8.01 22.75
CA CYS A 49 -18.02 -7.36 21.85
C CYS A 49 -17.74 -5.86 21.67
N LEU A 50 -17.35 -5.13 22.72
CA LEU A 50 -17.04 -3.70 22.63
C LEU A 50 -15.82 -3.40 21.75
N VAL A 51 -14.94 -4.39 21.53
CA VAL A 51 -13.80 -4.29 20.60
C VAL A 51 -14.21 -4.69 19.19
N GLU A 52 -15.11 -5.68 19.03
CA GLU A 52 -15.41 -6.27 17.71
C GLU A 52 -16.51 -5.55 16.94
N ILE A 53 -17.47 -4.92 17.62
CA ILE A 53 -18.66 -4.31 17.02
C ILE A 53 -18.85 -2.87 17.49
N ASP A 54 -19.57 -2.11 16.66
CA ASP A 54 -19.90 -0.70 16.89
C ASP A 54 -21.44 -0.53 16.98
N GLU A 55 -21.90 0.63 17.48
CA GLU A 55 -23.33 0.97 17.54
C GLU A 55 -24.01 0.94 16.17
N ASP A 56 -23.27 1.28 15.11
CA ASP A 56 -23.74 1.26 13.71
C ASP A 56 -23.99 -0.16 13.18
N ASP A 57 -23.47 -1.19 13.83
CA ASP A 57 -23.70 -2.58 13.45
C ASP A 57 -25.12 -3.05 13.77
N PHE A 58 -25.78 -2.41 14.73
CA PHE A 58 -27.16 -2.69 15.04
C PHE A 58 -28.12 -1.96 14.08
N TYR A 59 -29.08 -2.67 13.54
CA TYR A 59 -30.12 -2.10 12.71
C TYR A 59 -31.24 -1.46 13.57
N ILE A 60 -31.62 -2.12 14.67
CA ILE A 60 -32.72 -1.71 15.53
C ILE A 60 -32.30 -0.52 16.40
N PRO A 61 -32.97 0.64 16.32
CA PRO A 61 -32.58 1.84 17.05
C PRO A 61 -32.53 1.66 18.58
N SER A 62 -33.44 0.86 19.16
CA SER A 62 -33.41 0.54 20.61
C SER A 62 -32.15 -0.22 20.99
N ASN A 63 -31.71 -1.17 20.16
CA ASN A 63 -30.51 -1.97 20.40
C ASN A 63 -29.23 -1.12 20.29
N ARG A 64 -29.17 -0.15 19.38
CA ARG A 64 -28.08 0.84 19.32
C ARG A 64 -27.97 1.61 20.63
N ILE A 65 -29.10 2.13 21.14
CA ILE A 65 -29.13 2.88 22.39
C ILE A 65 -28.65 2.02 23.56
N ILE A 66 -29.08 0.76 23.62
CA ILE A 66 -28.65 -0.19 24.67
C ILE A 66 -27.12 -0.43 24.56
N PHE A 67 -26.60 -0.72 23.36
CA PHE A 67 -25.18 -0.93 23.16
C PHE A 67 -24.35 0.31 23.54
N SER A 68 -24.73 1.50 23.05
CA SER A 68 -24.05 2.75 23.41
C SER A 68 -24.06 3.01 24.92
N ALA A 69 -25.16 2.71 25.61
CA ALA A 69 -25.24 2.83 27.06
C ALA A 69 -24.31 1.86 27.76
N MET A 70 -24.24 0.58 27.33
CA MET A 70 -23.29 -0.41 27.87
C MET A 70 -21.85 0.02 27.66
N HIS A 71 -21.51 0.52 26.47
CA HIS A 71 -20.19 1.03 26.15
C HIS A 71 -19.81 2.20 27.07
N HIS A 72 -20.69 3.17 27.20
CA HIS A 72 -20.47 4.32 28.09
C HIS A 72 -20.26 3.90 29.55
N MET A 73 -21.08 2.95 30.07
CA MET A 73 -20.95 2.43 31.44
C MET A 73 -19.62 1.70 31.63
N PHE A 74 -19.19 0.91 30.62
CA PHE A 74 -17.93 0.18 30.66
C PHE A 74 -16.73 1.13 30.69
N ASP A 75 -16.72 2.17 29.86
CA ASP A 75 -15.67 3.19 29.81
C ASP A 75 -15.52 3.95 31.13
N HIS A 76 -16.62 4.10 31.86
CA HIS A 76 -16.63 4.77 33.16
C HIS A 76 -16.50 3.77 34.35
N SER A 77 -16.10 2.51 34.06
CA SER A 77 -15.94 1.46 35.08
C SER A 77 -17.19 1.23 35.94
N GLN A 78 -18.38 1.42 35.37
CA GLN A 78 -19.64 1.15 36.00
C GLN A 78 -20.07 -0.31 35.76
N PRO A 79 -20.75 -0.96 36.72
CA PRO A 79 -21.24 -2.34 36.52
C PRO A 79 -22.31 -2.34 35.41
N VAL A 80 -22.15 -3.26 34.44
CA VAL A 80 -23.13 -3.45 33.37
C VAL A 80 -23.97 -4.67 33.67
N ASP A 81 -25.12 -4.42 34.24
CA ASP A 81 -26.17 -5.41 34.54
C ASP A 81 -27.53 -4.80 34.20
N PRO A 82 -28.64 -5.62 34.11
CA PRO A 82 -29.93 -5.11 33.70
C PRO A 82 -30.52 -4.03 34.62
N VAL A 83 -30.15 -4.02 35.90
CA VAL A 83 -30.67 -3.03 36.86
C VAL A 83 -29.92 -1.72 36.75
N SER A 84 -28.58 -1.78 36.73
CA SER A 84 -27.70 -0.63 36.58
C SER A 84 -27.90 0.05 35.21
N LEU A 85 -28.05 -0.75 34.15
CA LEU A 85 -28.33 -0.26 32.79
C LEU A 85 -29.70 0.45 32.73
N ALA A 86 -30.73 -0.10 33.39
CA ALA A 86 -32.04 0.55 33.44
C ALA A 86 -32.00 1.88 34.19
N ASP A 87 -31.20 2.00 35.24
CA ASP A 87 -31.02 3.28 35.96
C ASP A 87 -30.28 4.29 35.15
N HIS A 88 -29.21 3.87 34.47
CA HIS A 88 -28.47 4.71 33.53
C HIS A 88 -29.38 5.25 32.39
N LEU A 89 -30.12 4.36 31.72
CA LEU A 89 -31.06 4.75 30.65
C LEU A 89 -32.21 5.62 31.13
N LYS A 90 -32.59 5.49 32.41
CA LYS A 90 -33.57 6.37 33.03
C LYS A 90 -32.99 7.79 33.23
N SER A 91 -31.74 7.88 33.64
CA SER A 91 -31.06 9.16 33.84
C SER A 91 -30.85 9.94 32.54
N THR A 92 -30.64 9.26 31.41
CA THR A 92 -30.51 9.82 30.08
C THR A 92 -31.86 10.11 29.39
N GLY A 93 -32.96 9.56 29.93
CA GLY A 93 -34.30 9.68 29.36
C GLY A 93 -34.63 8.70 28.24
N ASP A 94 -33.78 7.69 28.01
CA ASP A 94 -33.93 6.73 26.90
C ASP A 94 -34.63 5.42 27.30
N LEU A 95 -34.93 5.21 28.60
CA LEU A 95 -35.46 3.96 29.08
C LEU A 95 -36.74 3.49 28.37
N GLU A 96 -37.67 4.41 28.11
CA GLU A 96 -38.92 4.08 27.40
C GLU A 96 -38.69 3.77 25.92
N ARG A 97 -37.69 4.39 25.31
CA ARG A 97 -37.34 4.17 23.90
C ARG A 97 -36.74 2.79 23.64
N VAL A 98 -36.15 2.18 24.64
CA VAL A 98 -35.56 0.83 24.56
C VAL A 98 -36.53 -0.27 24.97
N GLY A 99 -37.77 0.02 25.29
CA GLY A 99 -38.79 -0.97 25.72
C GLY A 99 -38.92 -1.09 27.21
N GLY A 100 -38.38 -0.16 27.99
CA GLY A 100 -38.52 -0.10 29.44
C GLY A 100 -37.73 -1.19 30.21
N ARG A 101 -37.90 -1.21 31.51
CA ARG A 101 -37.22 -2.20 32.38
C ARG A 101 -37.55 -3.65 32.04
N ALA A 102 -38.77 -3.90 31.54
CA ALA A 102 -39.23 -5.27 31.26
C ALA A 102 -38.36 -5.90 30.14
N TYR A 103 -38.06 -5.15 29.08
CA TYR A 103 -37.21 -5.61 27.97
C TYR A 103 -35.77 -5.88 28.41
N LEU A 104 -35.18 -5.03 29.25
CA LEU A 104 -33.82 -5.24 29.75
C LEU A 104 -33.72 -6.47 30.68
N ILE A 105 -34.77 -6.75 31.48
CA ILE A 105 -34.83 -7.96 32.29
C ILE A 105 -34.99 -9.20 31.40
N GLU A 106 -35.79 -9.12 30.34
CA GLU A 106 -35.96 -10.20 29.37
C GLU A 106 -34.63 -10.52 28.67
N LEU A 107 -33.91 -9.51 28.22
CA LEU A 107 -32.56 -9.66 27.63
C LEU A 107 -31.60 -10.32 28.60
N GLY A 108 -31.52 -9.85 29.86
CA GLY A 108 -30.63 -10.43 30.88
C GLY A 108 -31.05 -11.84 31.31
N GLY A 109 -32.32 -12.23 31.13
CA GLY A 109 -32.82 -13.58 31.39
C GLY A 109 -32.40 -14.62 30.33
N ASN A 110 -31.92 -14.21 29.18
CA ASN A 110 -31.53 -15.11 28.10
C ASN A 110 -30.08 -15.62 28.25
N THR A 111 -29.87 -16.53 29.17
CA THR A 111 -28.54 -17.13 29.44
C THR A 111 -28.05 -18.06 28.31
N PHE A 112 -28.94 -18.57 27.46
CA PHE A 112 -28.54 -19.39 26.30
C PHE A 112 -27.77 -18.60 25.22
N ALA A 113 -27.84 -17.27 25.23
CA ALA A 113 -27.13 -16.39 24.32
C ALA A 113 -25.60 -16.52 24.44
N LEU A 114 -25.09 -16.96 25.61
CA LEU A 114 -23.63 -17.16 25.81
C LEU A 114 -23.06 -18.31 24.98
N ALA A 115 -23.86 -19.32 24.63
CA ALA A 115 -23.34 -20.50 23.92
C ALA A 115 -23.01 -20.27 22.42
N GLY A 116 -23.34 -19.13 21.84
CA GLY A 116 -23.14 -18.87 20.41
C GLY A 116 -22.92 -17.39 20.04
N TRP A 117 -22.52 -16.61 21.01
CA TRP A 117 -22.42 -15.16 20.87
C TRP A 117 -21.51 -14.74 19.72
N SER A 118 -20.35 -15.39 19.52
CA SER A 118 -19.41 -15.08 18.44
C SER A 118 -20.06 -15.26 17.06
N ARG A 119 -20.87 -16.30 16.89
CA ARG A 119 -21.63 -16.52 15.66
C ARG A 119 -22.69 -15.43 15.43
N HIS A 120 -23.32 -14.95 16.49
CA HIS A 120 -24.29 -13.86 16.39
C HIS A 120 -23.58 -12.53 16.04
N VAL A 121 -22.38 -12.28 16.55
CA VAL A 121 -21.54 -11.14 16.16
C VAL A 121 -21.18 -11.22 14.68
N GLU A 122 -20.79 -12.39 14.16
CA GLU A 122 -20.53 -12.57 12.73
C GLU A 122 -21.76 -12.23 11.86
N ILE A 123 -22.97 -12.68 12.28
CA ILE A 123 -24.22 -12.36 11.59
C ILE A 123 -24.46 -10.84 11.59
N LEU A 124 -24.28 -10.20 12.73
CA LEU A 124 -24.46 -8.76 12.91
C LEU A 124 -23.53 -7.97 11.98
N ARG A 125 -22.23 -8.31 11.96
CA ARG A 125 -21.21 -7.68 11.09
C ARG A 125 -21.48 -7.91 9.62
N ARG A 126 -21.88 -9.12 9.23
CA ARG A 126 -22.28 -9.44 7.86
C ARG A 126 -23.41 -8.51 7.40
N ASP A 127 -24.48 -8.42 8.20
CA ASP A 127 -25.65 -7.64 7.85
C ASP A 127 -25.35 -6.13 7.84
N SER A 128 -24.53 -5.66 8.77
CA SER A 128 -23.99 -4.29 8.81
C SER A 128 -23.18 -3.97 7.55
N THR A 129 -22.28 -4.85 7.16
CA THR A 129 -21.47 -4.69 5.92
C THR A 129 -22.39 -4.61 4.69
N LEU A 130 -23.38 -5.48 4.57
CA LEU A 130 -24.34 -5.45 3.47
C LEU A 130 -25.14 -4.13 3.44
N ARG A 131 -25.60 -3.63 4.60
CA ARG A 131 -26.24 -2.32 4.70
C ARG A 131 -25.32 -1.18 4.24
N SER A 132 -24.08 -1.21 4.67
CA SER A 132 -23.07 -0.21 4.28
C SER A 132 -22.82 -0.19 2.76
N ILE A 133 -22.75 -1.37 2.13
CA ILE A 133 -22.65 -1.51 0.66
C ILE A 133 -23.88 -0.90 -0.02
N ILE A 134 -25.09 -1.23 0.45
CA ILE A 134 -26.34 -0.69 -0.11
C ILE A 134 -26.37 0.84 0.00
N GLN A 135 -25.99 1.38 1.16
CA GLN A 135 -25.96 2.83 1.38
C GLN A 135 -24.90 3.53 0.52
N ALA A 136 -23.70 2.95 0.42
CA ALA A 136 -22.64 3.46 -0.45
C ALA A 136 -23.10 3.47 -1.93
N SER A 137 -23.71 2.37 -2.39
CA SER A 137 -24.24 2.26 -3.75
C SER A 137 -25.33 3.28 -4.02
N ALA A 138 -26.23 3.53 -3.08
CA ALA A 138 -27.26 4.57 -3.20
C ALA A 138 -26.65 5.97 -3.31
N LYS A 139 -25.62 6.28 -2.50
CA LYS A 139 -24.89 7.55 -2.59
C LYS A 139 -24.16 7.70 -3.92
N ILE A 140 -23.49 6.66 -4.40
CA ILE A 140 -22.81 6.63 -5.70
C ILE A 140 -23.81 6.87 -6.83
N THR A 141 -24.96 6.19 -6.78
CA THR A 141 -26.03 6.39 -7.75
C THR A 141 -26.54 7.85 -7.75
N ALA A 142 -26.75 8.43 -6.58
CA ALA A 142 -27.18 9.83 -6.46
C ALA A 142 -26.13 10.80 -7.01
N LEU A 143 -24.84 10.56 -6.75
CA LEU A 143 -23.72 11.34 -7.32
C LEU A 143 -23.72 11.27 -8.85
N ALA A 144 -23.91 10.09 -9.42
CA ALA A 144 -23.95 9.92 -10.88
C ALA A 144 -25.17 10.65 -11.51
N TYR A 145 -26.34 10.59 -10.89
CA TYR A 145 -27.55 11.29 -11.37
C TYR A 145 -27.48 12.82 -11.23
N SER A 146 -26.64 13.34 -10.31
CA SER A 146 -26.44 14.79 -10.20
C SER A 146 -25.67 15.39 -11.39
N ALA A 147 -25.11 14.52 -12.25
CA ALA A 147 -24.41 14.84 -13.50
C ALA A 147 -23.43 16.02 -13.38
N PRO A 148 -22.48 16.02 -12.45
CA PRO A 148 -21.51 17.11 -12.33
C PRO A 148 -20.59 17.15 -13.57
N GLU A 149 -20.09 18.35 -13.90
CA GLU A 149 -19.21 18.55 -15.07
C GLU A 149 -17.89 17.79 -14.93
N ASP A 150 -17.40 17.61 -13.70
CA ASP A 150 -16.16 16.86 -13.41
C ASP A 150 -16.43 15.39 -13.09
N THR A 151 -16.42 14.58 -14.14
CA THR A 151 -16.57 13.11 -14.03
C THR A 151 -15.46 12.44 -13.22
N LYS A 152 -14.24 13.01 -13.19
CA LYS A 152 -13.12 12.43 -12.42
C LYS A 152 -13.38 12.57 -10.93
N GLN A 153 -13.96 13.69 -10.50
CA GLN A 153 -14.32 13.89 -9.11
C GLN A 153 -15.39 12.88 -8.66
N VAL A 154 -16.37 12.60 -9.50
CA VAL A 154 -17.42 11.59 -9.21
C VAL A 154 -16.82 10.20 -9.02
N VAL A 155 -15.87 9.81 -9.87
CA VAL A 155 -15.17 8.51 -9.76
C VAL A 155 -14.37 8.43 -8.46
N ASN A 156 -13.64 9.49 -8.11
CA ASN A 156 -12.87 9.54 -6.88
C ASN A 156 -13.76 9.47 -5.62
N ASP A 157 -14.88 10.19 -5.63
CA ASP A 157 -15.84 10.17 -4.52
C ASP A 157 -16.53 8.80 -4.39
N ALA A 158 -16.83 8.13 -5.50
CA ALA A 158 -17.36 6.77 -5.52
C ALA A 158 -16.34 5.75 -4.97
N GLU A 159 -15.08 5.85 -5.39
CA GLU A 159 -14.00 5.00 -4.86
C GLU A 159 -13.83 5.20 -3.34
N LYS A 160 -13.88 6.46 -2.87
CA LYS A 160 -13.78 6.75 -1.44
C LYS A 160 -14.92 6.11 -0.65
N LEU A 161 -16.16 6.22 -1.13
CA LEU A 161 -17.33 5.60 -0.49
C LEU A 161 -17.22 4.08 -0.40
N LEU A 162 -16.65 3.42 -1.42
CA LEU A 162 -16.41 1.97 -1.39
C LEU A 162 -15.25 1.58 -0.47
N LEU A 163 -14.17 2.39 -0.44
CA LEU A 163 -13.06 2.18 0.47
C LEU A 163 -13.47 2.32 1.93
N ASP A 164 -14.35 3.27 2.25
CA ASP A 164 -14.87 3.45 3.62
C ASP A 164 -15.64 2.21 4.08
N VAL A 165 -16.37 1.52 3.20
CA VAL A 165 -17.07 0.26 3.51
C VAL A 165 -16.06 -0.87 3.76
N THR A 166 -15.04 -1.00 2.92
CA THR A 166 -14.01 -2.04 3.08
C THR A 166 -13.15 -1.82 4.33
N ASN A 167 -12.82 -0.59 4.66
CA ASN A 167 -12.05 -0.26 5.85
C ASN A 167 -12.82 -0.53 7.15
N ARG A 168 -14.14 -0.35 7.18
CA ARG A 168 -14.99 -0.75 8.32
C ARG A 168 -15.00 -2.26 8.54
N SER A 169 -14.96 -3.06 7.48
CA SER A 169 -14.93 -4.53 7.61
C SER A 169 -13.59 -5.08 8.10
N VAL A 170 -12.52 -4.29 8.07
CA VAL A 170 -11.15 -4.65 8.49
C VAL A 170 -10.82 -4.18 9.92
N SER A 171 -11.75 -3.52 10.62
CA SER A 171 -11.47 -2.88 11.92
C SER A 171 -11.20 -3.82 13.11
N SER A 172 -11.08 -5.14 12.90
CA SER A 172 -10.55 -6.09 13.91
C SER A 172 -9.23 -6.70 13.42
N SER A 173 -8.21 -5.88 13.22
CA SER A 173 -6.88 -6.34 12.79
C SER A 173 -5.91 -6.46 13.99
N TYR A 174 -6.35 -7.04 15.11
CA TYR A 174 -5.42 -7.54 16.10
C TYR A 174 -5.29 -9.05 15.93
N SER A 175 -4.08 -9.54 15.94
CA SER A 175 -3.78 -10.97 16.03
C SER A 175 -3.21 -11.24 17.43
N THR A 176 -3.55 -12.38 18.01
CA THR A 176 -2.90 -12.79 19.25
C THR A 176 -1.42 -13.09 19.00
N LEU A 177 -0.59 -12.96 20.02
CA LEU A 177 0.83 -13.32 19.86
C LEU A 177 0.99 -14.78 19.43
N GLU A 178 0.12 -15.66 19.85
CA GLU A 178 0.10 -17.07 19.45
C GLU A 178 -0.09 -17.21 17.94
N GLN A 179 -1.09 -16.56 17.36
CA GLN A 179 -1.32 -16.55 15.91
C GLN A 179 -0.14 -15.98 15.13
N ILE A 180 0.42 -14.85 15.59
CA ILE A 180 1.60 -14.24 14.98
C ILE A 180 2.80 -15.21 15.01
N MET A 181 3.00 -15.91 16.14
CA MET A 181 4.12 -16.86 16.26
C MET A 181 3.92 -18.12 15.42
N GLU A 182 2.70 -18.58 15.21
CA GLU A 182 2.40 -19.68 14.30
C GLU A 182 2.68 -19.30 12.84
N GLU A 183 2.25 -18.11 12.42
CA GLU A 183 2.55 -17.58 11.08
C GLU A 183 4.05 -17.41 10.85
N GLU A 184 4.76 -16.75 11.79
CA GLU A 184 6.22 -16.56 11.72
C GLU A 184 6.98 -17.89 11.71
N TYR A 185 6.54 -18.88 12.50
CA TYR A 185 7.18 -20.20 12.50
C TYR A 185 7.04 -20.91 11.16
N ALA A 186 5.85 -20.84 10.55
CA ALA A 186 5.61 -21.42 9.23
C ALA A 186 6.46 -20.73 8.14
N GLU A 187 6.58 -19.41 8.18
CA GLU A 187 7.46 -18.66 7.27
C GLU A 187 8.94 -19.03 7.46
N LEU A 188 9.40 -19.14 8.70
CA LEU A 188 10.78 -19.56 9.01
C LEU A 188 11.07 -20.99 8.53
N GLU A 189 10.13 -21.92 8.66
CA GLU A 189 10.27 -23.30 8.19
C GLU A 189 10.33 -23.37 6.66
N GLU A 190 9.49 -22.60 5.97
CA GLU A 190 9.52 -22.48 4.51
C GLU A 190 10.84 -21.88 4.02
N GLN A 191 11.34 -20.84 4.69
CA GLN A 191 12.62 -20.20 4.38
C GLN A 191 13.79 -21.16 4.62
N ALA A 192 13.81 -21.90 5.72
CA ALA A 192 14.87 -22.87 6.03
C ALA A 192 14.93 -24.01 4.98
N ASN A 193 13.79 -24.34 4.38
CA ASN A 193 13.68 -25.34 3.33
C ASN A 193 13.92 -24.77 1.91
N SER A 194 13.78 -23.46 1.72
CA SER A 194 14.08 -22.78 0.46
C SER A 194 15.59 -22.56 0.34
N GLN A 195 16.16 -22.78 -0.85
CA GLN A 195 17.58 -22.47 -1.12
C GLN A 195 17.83 -20.97 -1.34
N SER A 196 16.86 -20.11 -1.00
CA SER A 196 16.97 -18.66 -1.18
C SER A 196 17.41 -18.01 0.14
N ASP A 197 18.53 -17.27 0.10
CA ASP A 197 19.03 -16.48 1.23
C ASP A 197 18.21 -15.17 1.44
N SER A 198 17.16 -14.94 0.66
CA SER A 198 16.40 -13.69 0.63
C SER A 198 15.02 -13.83 1.25
N LEU A 199 14.71 -12.95 2.20
CA LEU A 199 13.42 -12.83 2.91
C LEU A 199 12.37 -11.97 2.18
N GLY A 200 12.68 -11.52 0.95
CA GLY A 200 11.83 -10.57 0.24
C GLY A 200 12.15 -10.48 -1.25
N VAL A 201 11.83 -9.33 -1.86
CA VAL A 201 12.17 -9.04 -3.24
C VAL A 201 13.65 -8.69 -3.32
N GLU A 202 14.43 -9.46 -4.08
CA GLU A 202 15.85 -9.20 -4.31
C GLU A 202 16.04 -8.00 -5.23
N THR A 203 17.02 -7.15 -4.89
CA THR A 203 17.42 -6.03 -5.75
C THR A 203 18.22 -6.50 -6.96
N GLY A 204 18.78 -7.71 -6.86
CA GLY A 204 19.69 -8.31 -7.83
C GLY A 204 21.08 -7.73 -7.83
N PHE A 205 21.43 -7.01 -6.79
CA PHE A 205 22.79 -6.59 -6.47
C PHE A 205 23.22 -7.34 -5.19
N PRO A 206 23.99 -8.44 -5.31
CA PRO A 206 24.37 -9.30 -4.20
C PRO A 206 24.94 -8.55 -3.00
N GLY A 207 25.77 -7.51 -3.24
CA GLY A 207 26.30 -6.66 -2.17
C GLY A 207 25.21 -5.94 -1.37
N ILE A 208 24.16 -5.45 -2.03
CA ILE A 208 23.00 -4.81 -1.38
C ILE A 208 22.13 -5.87 -0.72
N ASP A 209 21.84 -6.96 -1.44
CA ASP A 209 20.95 -8.02 -0.95
C ASP A 209 21.51 -8.71 0.29
N SER A 210 22.85 -8.91 0.39
CA SER A 210 23.52 -9.44 1.58
C SER A 210 23.34 -8.58 2.84
N LYS A 211 23.11 -7.26 2.69
CA LYS A 211 22.93 -6.33 3.80
C LYS A 211 21.45 -6.11 4.16
N LEU A 212 20.58 -6.19 3.17
CA LEU A 212 19.14 -5.96 3.34
C LEU A 212 18.35 -7.26 3.52
N LEU A 213 18.91 -8.42 3.14
CA LEU A 213 18.23 -9.72 3.06
C LEU A 213 16.97 -9.68 2.18
N GLY A 214 17.03 -8.88 1.08
CA GLY A 214 15.91 -8.56 0.24
C GLY A 214 14.99 -7.47 0.81
N LEU A 215 14.07 -7.00 -0.01
CA LEU A 215 13.09 -5.96 0.35
C LEU A 215 11.81 -6.63 0.83
N ARG A 216 11.43 -6.42 2.10
CA ARG A 216 10.29 -7.11 2.72
C ARG A 216 8.96 -6.41 2.44
N ALA A 217 7.89 -7.17 2.52
CA ALA A 217 6.52 -6.67 2.46
C ALA A 217 6.30 -5.52 3.47
N GLY A 218 5.57 -4.49 3.04
CA GLY A 218 5.24 -3.34 3.88
C GLY A 218 6.40 -2.37 4.17
N GLN A 219 7.60 -2.61 3.63
CA GLN A 219 8.73 -1.69 3.78
C GLN A 219 8.65 -0.51 2.82
N MET A 220 8.99 0.67 3.34
CA MET A 220 9.26 1.86 2.56
C MET A 220 10.77 2.06 2.44
N VAL A 221 11.28 1.97 1.21
CA VAL A 221 12.69 2.16 0.87
C VAL A 221 12.86 3.49 0.14
N VAL A 222 13.72 4.34 0.62
CA VAL A 222 14.01 5.63 -0.01
C VAL A 222 15.40 5.59 -0.64
N VAL A 223 15.47 5.92 -1.93
CA VAL A 223 16.75 6.03 -2.64
C VAL A 223 17.00 7.49 -2.97
N GLY A 224 17.93 8.09 -2.26
CA GLY A 224 18.31 9.49 -2.40
C GLY A 224 19.55 9.67 -3.27
N ALA A 225 19.51 10.59 -4.23
CA ALA A 225 20.67 10.93 -5.03
C ALA A 225 20.65 12.38 -5.50
N ARG A 226 21.83 12.92 -5.82
CA ARG A 226 21.94 14.18 -6.56
C ARG A 226 21.57 13.98 -8.03
N PRO A 227 21.17 15.05 -8.75
CA PRO A 227 20.94 14.98 -10.18
C PRO A 227 22.16 14.39 -10.93
N GLY A 228 21.92 13.49 -11.86
CA GLY A 228 22.97 12.90 -12.70
C GLY A 228 23.78 11.75 -12.08
N VAL A 229 23.60 11.41 -10.81
CA VAL A 229 24.31 10.30 -10.15
C VAL A 229 23.83 8.92 -10.61
N GLY A 230 22.61 8.82 -11.16
CA GLY A 230 22.10 7.56 -11.72
C GLY A 230 20.93 6.94 -10.96
N LYS A 231 20.20 7.72 -10.14
CA LYS A 231 19.04 7.28 -9.36
C LYS A 231 18.02 6.46 -10.18
N THR A 232 17.53 7.04 -11.29
CA THR A 232 16.58 6.38 -12.20
C THR A 232 17.19 5.15 -12.86
N SER A 233 18.48 5.19 -13.25
CA SER A 233 19.14 4.02 -13.82
C SER A 233 19.24 2.87 -12.83
N PHE A 234 19.52 3.15 -11.56
CA PHE A 234 19.53 2.15 -10.51
C PHE A 234 18.14 1.52 -10.32
N SER A 235 17.09 2.34 -10.23
CA SER A 235 15.72 1.83 -10.05
C SER A 235 15.23 0.99 -11.23
N LEU A 236 15.63 1.34 -12.46
CA LEU A 236 15.32 0.54 -13.64
C LEU A 236 16.09 -0.78 -13.67
N ASN A 237 17.37 -0.77 -13.29
CA ASN A 237 18.15 -2.01 -13.18
C ASN A 237 17.58 -2.93 -12.09
N LEU A 238 17.20 -2.37 -10.93
CA LEU A 238 16.52 -3.10 -9.87
C LEU A 238 15.19 -3.70 -10.37
N ALA A 239 14.38 -2.91 -11.11
CA ALA A 239 13.13 -3.40 -11.68
C ALA A 239 13.32 -4.62 -12.57
N VAL A 240 14.30 -4.58 -13.47
CA VAL A 240 14.64 -5.71 -14.36
C VAL A 240 15.14 -6.90 -13.55
N ASN A 241 16.04 -6.67 -12.61
CA ASN A 241 16.62 -7.73 -11.78
C ASN A 241 15.56 -8.42 -10.92
N ALA A 242 14.67 -7.66 -10.28
CA ALA A 242 13.56 -8.19 -9.48
C ALA A 242 12.57 -8.99 -10.34
N ALA A 243 12.19 -8.45 -11.51
CA ALA A 243 11.29 -9.14 -12.41
C ALA A 243 11.90 -10.43 -13.00
N ALA A 244 13.19 -10.43 -13.32
CA ALA A 244 13.90 -11.63 -13.77
C ALA A 244 13.96 -12.74 -12.70
N ARG A 245 13.75 -12.38 -11.42
CA ARG A 245 13.63 -13.30 -10.28
C ARG A 245 12.19 -13.60 -9.89
N GLY A 246 11.23 -13.27 -10.74
CA GLY A 246 9.83 -13.62 -10.59
C GLY A 246 8.99 -12.61 -9.79
N ALA A 247 9.52 -11.45 -9.45
CA ALA A 247 8.69 -10.39 -8.86
C ALA A 247 7.90 -9.63 -9.94
N SER A 248 6.68 -9.20 -9.63
CA SER A 248 5.90 -8.26 -10.45
C SER A 248 6.24 -6.83 -10.08
N VAL A 249 6.57 -5.99 -11.05
CA VAL A 249 7.01 -4.61 -10.82
C VAL A 249 5.96 -3.63 -11.31
N ALA A 250 5.47 -2.77 -10.41
CA ALA A 250 4.67 -1.60 -10.75
C ALA A 250 5.56 -0.34 -10.70
N PHE A 251 5.95 0.16 -11.87
CA PHE A 251 6.85 1.30 -12.02
C PHE A 251 6.08 2.57 -12.37
N PHE A 252 6.10 3.56 -11.50
CA PHE A 252 5.49 4.87 -11.70
C PHE A 252 6.56 5.90 -12.00
N SER A 253 6.56 6.40 -13.24
CA SER A 253 7.49 7.43 -13.70
C SER A 253 6.80 8.76 -13.83
N LEU A 254 7.09 9.68 -12.92
CA LEU A 254 6.53 11.02 -12.92
C LEU A 254 7.41 12.05 -13.64
N GLU A 255 8.67 11.68 -13.94
CA GLU A 255 9.65 12.54 -14.62
C GLU A 255 9.85 12.15 -16.09
N MET A 256 9.86 10.85 -16.38
CA MET A 256 10.22 10.33 -17.70
C MET A 256 9.04 9.63 -18.36
N SER A 257 8.93 9.76 -19.67
CA SER A 257 7.95 9.03 -20.47
C SER A 257 8.29 7.52 -20.54
N LYS A 258 7.26 6.68 -20.73
CA LYS A 258 7.43 5.22 -20.94
C LYS A 258 8.37 4.91 -22.11
N THR A 259 8.40 5.73 -23.15
CA THR A 259 9.34 5.57 -24.27
C THR A 259 10.79 5.76 -23.83
N GLU A 260 11.08 6.78 -23.01
CA GLU A 260 12.44 7.01 -22.50
C GLU A 260 12.89 5.90 -21.55
N ILE A 261 11.96 5.36 -20.74
CA ILE A 261 12.21 4.19 -19.89
C ILE A 261 12.56 2.98 -20.75
N ALA A 262 11.75 2.67 -21.76
CA ALA A 262 12.00 1.55 -22.66
C ALA A 262 13.37 1.68 -23.36
N GLN A 263 13.75 2.87 -23.82
CA GLN A 263 15.05 3.12 -24.41
C GLN A 263 16.21 2.88 -23.44
N ARG A 264 16.06 3.27 -22.15
CA ARG A 264 17.07 3.03 -21.12
C ARG A 264 17.18 1.55 -20.77
N LEU A 265 16.06 0.87 -20.63
CA LEU A 265 16.03 -0.58 -20.37
C LEU A 265 16.70 -1.33 -21.53
N LEU A 266 16.37 -0.97 -22.76
CA LEU A 266 16.96 -1.58 -23.94
C LEU A 266 18.47 -1.32 -24.02
N SER A 267 18.92 -0.07 -23.73
CA SER A 267 20.33 0.29 -23.67
C SER A 267 21.09 -0.53 -22.63
N ALA A 268 20.52 -0.67 -21.44
CA ALA A 268 21.14 -1.42 -20.34
C ALA A 268 21.22 -2.92 -20.65
N GLN A 269 20.19 -3.50 -21.27
CA GLN A 269 20.13 -4.94 -21.55
C GLN A 269 20.95 -5.31 -22.77
N ALA A 270 20.83 -4.57 -23.88
CA ALA A 270 21.60 -4.80 -25.10
C ALA A 270 23.07 -4.35 -24.98
N ARG A 271 23.46 -3.62 -23.92
CA ARG A 271 24.78 -3.00 -23.74
C ARG A 271 25.18 -2.08 -24.88
N ILE A 272 24.22 -1.37 -25.45
CA ILE A 272 24.39 -0.40 -26.54
C ILE A 272 24.21 1.00 -25.96
N GLY A 273 24.98 1.96 -26.46
CA GLY A 273 24.94 3.34 -26.00
C GLY A 273 23.52 3.93 -26.08
N LEU A 274 23.06 4.57 -25.00
CA LEU A 274 21.72 5.19 -24.97
C LEU A 274 21.55 6.23 -26.09
N MET A 275 22.60 6.96 -26.41
CA MET A 275 22.57 7.94 -27.50
C MET A 275 22.41 7.28 -28.87
N ASP A 276 23.02 6.12 -29.09
CA ASP A 276 22.87 5.37 -30.33
C ASP A 276 21.44 4.86 -30.51
N ILE A 277 20.82 4.37 -29.43
CA ILE A 277 19.43 3.96 -29.46
C ILE A 277 18.48 5.14 -29.69
N ARG A 278 18.70 6.28 -29.02
CA ARG A 278 17.84 7.48 -29.15
C ARG A 278 17.95 8.12 -30.55
N SER A 279 19.14 8.09 -31.16
CA SER A 279 19.37 8.62 -32.49
C SER A 279 19.13 7.60 -33.60
N ALA A 280 18.73 6.36 -33.26
CA ALA A 280 18.61 5.24 -34.19
C ALA A 280 19.91 4.97 -35.00
N ASN A 281 21.08 5.31 -34.45
CA ASN A 281 22.38 5.05 -35.04
C ASN A 281 22.88 3.66 -34.69
N ILE A 282 22.15 2.64 -35.14
CA ILE A 282 22.38 1.22 -34.80
C ILE A 282 23.17 0.60 -35.97
N ARG A 283 24.30 -0.02 -35.63
CA ARG A 283 25.11 -0.76 -36.61
C ARG A 283 24.46 -2.12 -36.90
N ASP A 284 24.61 -2.65 -38.11
CA ASP A 284 24.02 -3.93 -38.49
C ASP A 284 24.33 -5.07 -37.54
N GLN A 285 25.54 -5.10 -36.97
CA GLN A 285 25.98 -6.11 -35.99
C GLN A 285 25.29 -6.00 -34.63
N GLN A 286 24.66 -4.89 -34.32
CA GLN A 286 23.99 -4.64 -33.02
C GLN A 286 22.50 -5.02 -33.03
N TRP A 287 21.89 -5.18 -34.21
CA TRP A 287 20.48 -5.56 -34.32
C TRP A 287 20.13 -6.89 -33.64
N PRO A 288 20.96 -7.95 -33.75
CA PRO A 288 20.69 -9.19 -33.00
C PRO A 288 20.65 -8.97 -31.49
N GLN A 289 21.55 -8.15 -30.92
CA GLN A 289 21.57 -7.83 -29.49
C GLN A 289 20.32 -7.05 -29.05
N ILE A 290 19.83 -6.14 -29.89
CA ILE A 290 18.58 -5.41 -29.64
C ILE A 290 17.38 -6.36 -29.65
N LEU A 291 17.34 -7.27 -30.62
CA LEU A 291 16.25 -8.24 -30.73
C LEU A 291 16.21 -9.19 -29.52
N GLU A 292 17.36 -9.69 -29.09
CA GLU A 292 17.51 -10.54 -27.92
C GLU A 292 17.07 -9.78 -26.66
N ALA A 293 17.61 -8.59 -26.41
CA ALA A 293 17.24 -7.74 -25.28
C ALA A 293 15.73 -7.40 -25.28
N THR A 294 15.14 -7.14 -26.45
CA THR A 294 13.71 -6.89 -26.56
C THR A 294 12.90 -8.13 -26.20
N SER A 295 13.33 -9.31 -26.65
CA SER A 295 12.69 -10.58 -26.33
C SER A 295 12.73 -10.86 -24.82
N GLU A 296 13.88 -10.69 -24.19
CA GLU A 296 14.06 -10.88 -22.75
C GLU A 296 13.21 -9.90 -21.94
N LEU A 297 13.30 -8.60 -22.24
CA LEU A 297 12.53 -7.58 -21.51
C LEU A 297 11.01 -7.75 -21.66
N SER A 298 10.54 -8.24 -22.81
CA SER A 298 9.11 -8.46 -23.05
C SER A 298 8.51 -9.62 -22.23
N GLN A 299 9.34 -10.52 -21.70
CA GLN A 299 8.91 -11.61 -20.84
C GLN A 299 8.83 -11.21 -19.36
N LEU A 300 9.38 -10.06 -18.99
CA LEU A 300 9.39 -9.57 -17.62
C LEU A 300 8.04 -8.95 -17.24
N ASP A 301 7.58 -9.24 -16.03
CA ASP A 301 6.33 -8.68 -15.49
C ASP A 301 6.59 -7.28 -14.91
N ILE A 302 6.82 -6.31 -15.81
CA ILE A 302 7.04 -4.90 -15.47
C ILE A 302 5.94 -4.06 -16.11
N MET A 303 5.14 -3.41 -15.28
CA MET A 303 4.11 -2.47 -15.71
C MET A 303 4.55 -1.05 -15.44
N VAL A 304 4.47 -0.17 -16.45
CA VAL A 304 4.93 1.22 -16.37
C VAL A 304 3.75 2.17 -16.52
N ASP A 305 3.62 3.10 -15.58
CA ASP A 305 2.68 4.23 -15.64
C ASP A 305 3.46 5.54 -15.66
N ASP A 306 3.25 6.36 -16.69
CA ASP A 306 3.88 7.68 -16.89
C ASP A 306 2.86 8.82 -16.80
N THR A 307 1.75 8.62 -16.08
CA THR A 307 0.70 9.64 -15.92
C THR A 307 1.22 10.77 -15.02
N PRO A 308 1.31 12.01 -15.52
CA PRO A 308 1.77 13.15 -14.73
C PRO A 308 0.71 13.60 -13.71
N GLY A 309 1.16 14.20 -12.61
CA GLY A 309 0.27 14.79 -11.62
C GLY A 309 -0.55 13.80 -10.79
N THR A 310 -0.11 12.54 -10.72
CA THR A 310 -0.78 11.48 -9.96
C THR A 310 -0.60 11.68 -8.46
N THR A 311 -1.66 11.45 -7.69
CA THR A 311 -1.65 11.49 -6.21
C THR A 311 -1.23 10.13 -5.62
N VAL A 312 -0.81 10.09 -4.34
CA VAL A 312 -0.49 8.82 -3.63
C VAL A 312 -1.68 7.85 -3.65
N THR A 313 -2.90 8.37 -3.54
CA THR A 313 -4.13 7.56 -3.58
C THR A 313 -4.33 6.89 -4.94
N GLU A 314 -4.12 7.63 -6.03
CA GLU A 314 -4.21 7.08 -7.39
C GLU A 314 -3.09 6.07 -7.67
N VAL A 315 -1.86 6.35 -7.22
CA VAL A 315 -0.74 5.40 -7.29
C VAL A 315 -1.13 4.10 -6.58
N ARG A 316 -1.67 4.18 -5.36
CA ARG A 316 -2.12 3.02 -4.58
C ARG A 316 -3.18 2.21 -5.31
N ALA A 317 -4.19 2.87 -5.88
CA ALA A 317 -5.26 2.20 -6.63
C ALA A 317 -4.74 1.49 -7.89
N LYS A 318 -3.85 2.14 -8.65
CA LYS A 318 -3.21 1.57 -9.83
C LYS A 318 -2.28 0.41 -9.46
N ALA A 319 -1.42 0.58 -8.44
CA ALA A 319 -0.51 -0.47 -7.96
C ALA A 319 -1.27 -1.72 -7.50
N ARG A 320 -2.37 -1.54 -6.75
CA ARG A 320 -3.25 -2.65 -6.34
C ARG A 320 -3.80 -3.41 -7.55
N ARG A 321 -4.15 -2.72 -8.63
CA ARG A 321 -4.65 -3.35 -9.88
C ARG A 321 -3.54 -4.09 -10.62
N MET A 322 -2.35 -3.47 -10.72
CA MET A 322 -1.18 -4.05 -11.39
C MET A 322 -0.68 -5.31 -10.67
N LEU A 323 -0.69 -5.30 -9.33
CA LEU A 323 -0.15 -6.40 -8.51
C LEU A 323 -1.23 -7.40 -8.05
N LYS A 324 -2.48 -7.26 -8.52
CA LYS A 324 -3.56 -8.17 -8.11
C LYS A 324 -3.28 -9.62 -8.50
N GLY A 325 -3.32 -10.52 -7.52
CA GLY A 325 -3.10 -11.96 -7.73
C GLY A 325 -1.64 -12.35 -7.97
N LYS A 326 -0.70 -11.46 -7.66
CA LYS A 326 0.74 -11.73 -7.74
C LYS A 326 1.28 -12.09 -6.35
N GLU A 327 2.09 -13.15 -6.29
CA GLU A 327 2.67 -13.63 -5.02
C GLU A 327 3.76 -12.69 -4.49
N ARG A 328 4.58 -12.15 -5.39
CA ARG A 328 5.66 -11.21 -5.05
C ARG A 328 5.53 -9.96 -5.89
N GLY A 329 5.51 -8.80 -5.26
CA GLY A 329 5.38 -7.52 -5.95
C GLY A 329 6.32 -6.47 -5.39
N VAL A 330 6.63 -5.45 -6.19
CA VAL A 330 7.34 -4.25 -5.76
C VAL A 330 6.78 -3.03 -6.49
N VAL A 331 6.64 -1.93 -5.77
CA VAL A 331 6.26 -0.63 -6.33
C VAL A 331 7.47 0.28 -6.38
N ILE A 332 7.71 0.92 -7.50
CA ILE A 332 8.80 1.90 -7.68
C ILE A 332 8.20 3.24 -8.11
N LEU A 333 8.57 4.32 -7.41
CA LEU A 333 8.11 5.70 -7.65
C LEU A 333 9.29 6.59 -8.03
N ASP A 334 9.34 7.10 -9.25
CA ASP A 334 10.38 8.03 -9.73
C ASP A 334 9.75 9.39 -10.10
N TYR A 335 9.82 10.42 -9.27
CA TYR A 335 10.33 10.56 -7.93
C TYR A 335 9.32 11.30 -7.03
N LEU A 336 9.50 11.20 -5.71
CA LEU A 336 8.58 11.66 -4.67
C LEU A 336 8.07 13.09 -4.84
N GLN A 337 8.95 14.04 -5.17
CA GLN A 337 8.62 15.45 -5.21
C GLN A 337 7.72 15.88 -6.37
N LEU A 338 7.40 14.95 -7.31
CA LEU A 338 6.45 15.17 -8.42
C LEU A 338 5.06 14.58 -8.15
N VAL A 339 4.88 13.87 -7.05
CA VAL A 339 3.56 13.41 -6.61
C VAL A 339 2.71 14.62 -6.22
N SER A 340 1.50 14.70 -6.73
CA SER A 340 0.58 15.79 -6.40
C SER A 340 -0.02 15.64 -5.01
N PRO A 341 -0.20 16.74 -4.25
CA PRO A 341 -0.95 16.69 -2.99
C PRO A 341 -2.42 16.30 -3.24
N PRO A 342 -3.13 15.76 -2.22
CA PRO A 342 -4.53 15.41 -2.34
C PRO A 342 -5.39 16.63 -2.74
N SER A 343 -6.24 16.45 -3.75
CA SER A 343 -7.17 17.49 -4.19
C SER A 343 -8.28 17.70 -3.14
N GLY A 344 -8.38 18.89 -2.51
CA GLY A 344 -9.49 19.25 -1.62
C GLY A 344 -9.15 19.58 -0.17
N GLY A 345 -7.89 19.49 0.24
CA GLY A 345 -7.43 20.02 1.52
C GLY A 345 -7.13 21.53 1.43
N HIS A 346 -7.24 22.26 2.55
CA HIS A 346 -6.66 23.58 2.69
C HIS A 346 -5.22 23.51 2.17
N ARG A 347 -4.81 24.48 1.32
CA ARG A 347 -3.41 24.58 0.85
C ARG A 347 -2.52 24.42 2.08
N ALA A 348 -1.71 23.35 2.10
CA ALA A 348 -0.79 23.12 3.19
C ALA A 348 0.05 24.39 3.35
N ASP A 349 0.15 24.90 4.59
CA ASP A 349 0.84 26.16 4.89
C ASP A 349 2.34 26.12 4.53
N SER A 350 2.88 24.91 4.21
CA SER A 350 4.26 24.76 3.76
C SER A 350 4.45 23.49 2.94
N ARG A 351 5.42 23.51 2.03
CA ARG A 351 5.84 22.35 1.23
C ARG A 351 6.33 21.16 2.10
N ALA A 352 6.86 21.46 3.29
CA ALA A 352 7.27 20.44 4.25
C ALA A 352 6.08 19.60 4.75
N THR A 353 4.91 20.20 4.92
CA THR A 353 3.68 19.50 5.29
C THR A 353 3.21 18.59 4.16
N GLU A 354 3.24 19.05 2.91
CA GLU A 354 2.90 18.23 1.74
C GLU A 354 3.80 16.98 1.62
N VAL A 355 5.11 17.16 1.80
CA VAL A 355 6.08 16.05 1.77
C VAL A 355 5.83 15.07 2.92
N SER A 356 5.44 15.58 4.10
CA SER A 356 5.11 14.75 5.25
C SER A 356 3.88 13.87 5.00
N GLU A 357 2.82 14.44 4.44
CA GLU A 357 1.61 13.71 4.09
C GLU A 357 1.88 12.65 3.01
N MET A 358 2.66 13.00 1.99
CA MET A 358 3.06 12.06 0.94
C MET A 358 3.89 10.91 1.49
N SER A 359 4.90 11.19 2.33
CA SER A 359 5.76 10.18 2.95
C SER A 359 4.94 9.18 3.75
N ARG A 360 4.08 9.71 4.65
CA ARG A 360 3.16 8.88 5.44
C ARG A 360 2.21 8.07 4.56
N GLY A 361 1.67 8.69 3.50
CA GLY A 361 0.79 8.02 2.54
C GLY A 361 1.46 6.84 1.83
N ILE A 362 2.74 6.99 1.45
CA ILE A 362 3.53 5.92 0.84
C ILE A 362 3.83 4.80 1.84
N LYS A 363 4.15 5.13 3.09
CA LYS A 363 4.34 4.11 4.13
C LYS A 363 3.06 3.30 4.40
N ILE A 364 1.91 3.99 4.43
CA ILE A 364 0.60 3.33 4.55
C ILE A 364 0.34 2.45 3.32
N MET A 365 0.63 2.94 2.11
CA MET A 365 0.47 2.18 0.86
C MET A 365 1.30 0.90 0.86
N ALA A 366 2.55 0.93 1.31
CA ALA A 366 3.41 -0.25 1.42
C ALA A 366 2.79 -1.32 2.32
N LYS A 367 2.30 -0.92 3.50
CA LYS A 367 1.62 -1.84 4.44
C LYS A 367 0.32 -2.40 3.87
N ASP A 368 -0.49 -1.55 3.25
CA ASP A 368 -1.82 -1.88 2.72
C ASP A 368 -1.76 -2.82 1.50
N LEU A 369 -0.73 -2.66 0.67
CA LEU A 369 -0.49 -3.54 -0.47
C LEU A 369 0.28 -4.81 -0.10
N GLY A 370 0.90 -4.87 1.08
CA GLY A 370 1.75 -5.99 1.48
C GLY A 370 2.99 -6.17 0.61
N VAL A 371 3.52 -5.08 0.02
CA VAL A 371 4.70 -5.11 -0.87
C VAL A 371 5.70 -4.03 -0.49
N PRO A 372 7.01 -4.18 -0.78
CA PRO A 372 7.96 -3.10 -0.65
C PRO A 372 7.66 -1.97 -1.64
N VAL A 373 7.80 -0.72 -1.18
CA VAL A 373 7.68 0.47 -2.00
C VAL A 373 9.00 1.21 -2.02
N ILE A 374 9.59 1.35 -3.19
CA ILE A 374 10.83 2.09 -3.42
C ILE A 374 10.48 3.48 -3.93
N ALA A 375 10.79 4.50 -3.14
CA ALA A 375 10.54 5.88 -3.48
C ALA A 375 11.86 6.60 -3.76
N LEU A 376 12.03 7.12 -4.96
CA LEU A 376 13.21 7.88 -5.33
C LEU A 376 13.08 9.32 -4.83
N SER A 377 14.16 9.88 -4.32
CA SER A 377 14.19 11.25 -3.79
C SER A 377 15.41 12.02 -4.29
N GLN A 378 15.22 13.30 -4.53
CA GLN A 378 16.32 14.18 -4.89
C GLN A 378 16.92 14.84 -3.65
N LEU A 379 18.26 14.85 -3.54
CA LEU A 379 18.97 15.48 -2.44
C LEU A 379 19.09 17.00 -2.62
N ASN A 380 19.17 17.73 -1.49
CA ASN A 380 19.40 19.16 -1.48
C ASN A 380 20.78 19.54 -2.02
N ARG A 381 20.90 20.74 -2.60
CA ARG A 381 22.17 21.29 -3.11
C ARG A 381 23.16 21.66 -1.99
N GLY A 382 22.73 21.70 -0.73
CA GLY A 382 23.57 22.07 0.42
C GLY A 382 24.74 21.14 0.70
N VAL A 383 24.76 19.94 0.13
CA VAL A 383 25.88 18.99 0.22
C VAL A 383 27.16 19.56 -0.39
N GLU A 384 27.07 20.45 -1.39
CA GLU A 384 28.22 21.02 -2.11
C GLU A 384 29.09 21.93 -1.26
N GLY A 385 28.54 22.49 -0.19
CA GLY A 385 29.23 23.42 0.72
C GLY A 385 29.95 22.78 1.91
N ARG A 386 29.83 21.45 2.10
CA ARG A 386 30.44 20.77 3.26
C ARG A 386 31.84 20.22 2.98
N THR A 387 32.71 20.32 3.97
CA THR A 387 33.96 19.60 4.01
C THR A 387 33.67 18.09 4.15
N GLY A 388 34.07 17.27 3.18
CA GLY A 388 33.83 15.82 3.18
C GLY A 388 32.63 15.33 2.36
N LYS A 389 31.86 16.21 1.77
CA LYS A 389 30.83 16.05 0.69
C LYS A 389 29.94 14.79 0.64
N LYS A 390 30.08 13.81 1.53
CA LYS A 390 29.24 12.59 1.52
C LYS A 390 27.80 12.95 1.89
N PRO A 391 26.78 12.43 1.17
CA PRO A 391 25.39 12.67 1.47
C PRO A 391 24.98 12.05 2.82
N GLN A 392 24.09 12.72 3.52
CA GLN A 392 23.56 12.33 4.83
C GLN A 392 22.03 12.34 4.81
N LEU A 393 21.40 11.70 5.79
CA LEU A 393 19.92 11.66 5.93
C LEU A 393 19.30 13.08 5.91
N SER A 394 19.94 14.05 6.56
CA SER A 394 19.51 15.46 6.56
C SER A 394 19.52 16.15 5.19
N ASP A 395 20.15 15.55 4.19
CA ASP A 395 20.20 16.11 2.83
C ASP A 395 19.01 15.68 1.96
N LEU A 396 18.21 14.76 2.44
CA LEU A 396 16.90 14.46 1.85
C LEU A 396 16.05 15.74 1.96
N ARG A 397 15.65 16.35 0.85
CA ARG A 397 15.02 17.66 0.76
C ARG A 397 13.67 17.70 1.49
N GLU A 398 13.51 18.67 2.44
CA GLU A 398 12.28 18.92 3.21
C GLU A 398 11.80 17.71 4.07
N SER A 399 12.71 16.93 4.68
CA SER A 399 12.53 15.51 4.88
C SER A 399 12.68 14.95 6.29
N GLY A 400 12.46 15.68 7.34
CA GLY A 400 12.37 15.06 8.68
C GLY A 400 11.34 13.92 8.71
N SER A 401 10.26 14.04 7.95
CA SER A 401 9.21 13.02 7.84
C SER A 401 9.63 11.81 6.99
N ILE A 402 10.27 12.01 5.84
CA ILE A 402 10.77 10.88 5.02
C ILE A 402 11.78 10.06 5.81
N GLU A 403 12.68 10.74 6.55
CA GLU A 403 13.62 10.06 7.43
C GLU A 403 12.91 9.24 8.52
N GLN A 404 11.83 9.73 9.09
CA GLN A 404 11.07 9.03 10.13
C GLN A 404 10.29 7.84 9.56
N ASP A 405 9.58 8.01 8.44
CA ASP A 405 8.67 7.03 7.86
C ASP A 405 9.39 5.88 7.15
N ALA A 406 10.51 6.16 6.46
CA ALA A 406 11.29 5.16 5.75
C ALA A 406 11.87 4.10 6.69
N ASP A 407 11.81 2.84 6.26
CA ASP A 407 12.46 1.73 6.95
C ASP A 407 13.93 1.60 6.52
N ILE A 408 14.19 1.85 5.24
CA ILE A 408 15.51 1.81 4.63
C ILE A 408 15.76 3.10 3.86
N VAL A 409 16.93 3.69 4.00
CA VAL A 409 17.39 4.84 3.20
C VAL A 409 18.73 4.51 2.60
N ILE A 410 18.81 4.55 1.28
CA ILE A 410 20.04 4.36 0.51
C ILE A 410 20.39 5.69 -0.15
N LEU A 411 21.58 6.20 0.07
CA LEU A 411 22.10 7.43 -0.52
C LEU A 411 23.17 7.09 -1.55
N LEU A 412 22.98 7.56 -2.78
CA LEU A 412 23.94 7.34 -3.86
C LEU A 412 24.93 8.51 -3.91
N ASP A 413 26.20 8.19 -3.88
CA ASP A 413 27.28 9.17 -4.02
C ASP A 413 28.30 8.73 -5.07
N ARG A 414 28.62 9.65 -5.97
CA ARG A 414 29.66 9.48 -7.01
C ARG A 414 30.60 10.69 -7.03
N SER A 415 30.82 11.31 -5.90
CA SER A 415 31.54 12.58 -5.78
C SER A 415 33.03 12.39 -5.47
N MET A 416 33.57 11.18 -5.57
CA MET A 416 35.01 10.98 -5.39
C MET A 416 35.80 11.78 -6.41
N THR A 417 36.76 12.57 -5.93
CA THR A 417 37.77 13.18 -6.81
C THR A 417 38.80 12.13 -7.23
N PRO A 418 39.47 12.29 -8.38
CA PRO A 418 40.54 11.38 -8.79
C PRO A 418 41.64 11.20 -7.74
N GLU A 419 41.88 12.24 -6.92
CA GLU A 419 42.87 12.22 -5.82
C GLU A 419 42.39 11.39 -4.61
N GLU A 420 41.11 11.40 -4.33
CA GLU A 420 40.48 10.57 -3.28
C GLU A 420 40.42 9.10 -3.74
N ALA A 421 40.06 8.86 -4.99
CA ALA A 421 40.08 7.53 -5.58
C ALA A 421 41.50 6.89 -5.56
N ALA A 422 42.53 7.68 -5.88
CA ALA A 422 43.93 7.24 -5.81
C ALA A 422 44.40 6.95 -4.38
N ARG A 423 43.88 7.66 -3.36
CA ARG A 423 44.24 7.42 -1.94
C ARG A 423 43.57 6.17 -1.37
N GLU A 424 42.39 5.84 -1.86
CA GLU A 424 41.64 4.67 -1.40
C GLU A 424 41.91 3.42 -2.27
N ASP A 425 42.95 3.49 -3.18
CA ASP A 425 43.32 2.42 -4.10
C ASP A 425 42.15 1.98 -5.00
N ARG A 426 41.29 2.95 -5.40
CA ARG A 426 40.13 2.73 -6.26
C ARG A 426 40.43 3.26 -7.67
N PRO A 427 40.66 2.39 -8.64
CA PRO A 427 41.12 2.77 -9.98
C PRO A 427 40.04 3.34 -10.90
N ASP A 428 38.74 3.37 -10.48
CA ASP A 428 37.63 3.67 -11.40
C ASP A 428 36.81 4.89 -10.97
N GLU A 429 36.82 5.95 -11.81
CA GLU A 429 36.02 7.18 -11.67
C GLU A 429 34.49 6.91 -11.74
N ASN A 430 34.07 5.70 -12.11
CA ASN A 430 32.66 5.31 -12.28
C ASN A 430 32.08 4.60 -11.06
N ILE A 431 32.83 4.41 -9.98
CA ILE A 431 32.32 3.77 -8.77
C ILE A 431 31.34 4.71 -8.10
N THR A 432 30.19 4.16 -7.77
CA THR A 432 29.12 4.84 -7.02
C THR A 432 28.96 4.17 -5.67
N ASP A 433 29.05 4.94 -4.61
CA ASP A 433 28.80 4.48 -3.23
C ASP A 433 27.29 4.43 -3.01
N PHE A 434 26.81 3.27 -2.57
CA PHE A 434 25.45 3.04 -2.11
C PHE A 434 25.49 2.98 -0.58
N ILE A 435 25.28 4.12 0.04
CA ILE A 435 25.36 4.29 1.49
C ILE A 435 24.01 3.92 2.09
N ILE A 436 23.94 2.80 2.82
CA ILE A 436 22.77 2.41 3.61
C ILE A 436 22.77 3.30 4.87
N ALA A 437 22.17 4.48 4.76
CA ALA A 437 22.17 5.50 5.80
C ALA A 437 21.13 5.23 6.90
N LYS A 438 20.11 4.44 6.60
CA LYS A 438 19.11 3.93 7.56
C LYS A 438 18.71 2.51 7.18
N ASN A 439 18.67 1.62 8.17
CA ASN A 439 18.11 0.27 8.04
C ASN A 439 17.53 -0.14 9.39
N ARG A 440 16.19 -0.22 9.48
CA ARG A 440 15.50 -0.60 10.74
C ARG A 440 15.71 -2.06 11.12
N SER A 441 15.99 -2.91 10.14
CA SER A 441 16.03 -4.37 10.32
C SER A 441 17.43 -4.96 10.14
N GLY A 442 18.47 -4.12 9.98
CA GLY A 442 19.82 -4.60 9.71
C GLY A 442 20.92 -3.55 9.90
N PRO A 443 22.14 -3.86 9.52
CA PRO A 443 23.30 -2.98 9.69
C PRO A 443 23.26 -1.79 8.72
N LEU A 444 23.99 -0.74 9.09
CA LEU A 444 24.37 0.35 8.19
C LEU A 444 25.70 -0.04 7.54
N ASP A 445 25.79 0.15 6.22
CA ASP A 445 26.99 -0.19 5.46
C ASP A 445 27.06 0.64 4.16
N THR A 446 28.15 0.49 3.42
CA THR A 446 28.32 1.09 2.10
C THR A 446 28.68 0.00 1.10
N VAL A 447 27.90 -0.08 0.02
CA VAL A 447 28.14 -1.01 -1.09
C VAL A 447 28.64 -0.21 -2.29
N HIS A 448 29.59 -0.76 -3.02
CA HIS A 448 30.19 -0.11 -4.16
C HIS A 448 29.73 -0.77 -5.47
N LEU A 449 29.16 0.02 -6.37
CA LEU A 449 28.76 -0.43 -7.70
C LEU A 449 29.42 0.45 -8.77
N THR A 450 29.79 -0.16 -9.89
CA THR A 450 30.32 0.57 -11.06
C THR A 450 29.15 0.99 -11.95
N PHE A 451 29.11 2.27 -12.31
CA PHE A 451 28.13 2.81 -13.25
C PHE A 451 28.64 2.90 -14.67
N LEU A 452 28.12 2.07 -15.55
CA LEU A 452 28.41 2.10 -16.98
C LEU A 452 27.55 3.18 -17.66
N ALA A 453 28.04 4.42 -17.69
CA ALA A 453 27.29 5.60 -18.13
C ALA A 453 26.77 5.48 -19.56
N GLY A 454 27.54 4.85 -20.45
CA GLY A 454 27.16 4.66 -21.86
C GLY A 454 25.87 3.85 -22.02
N SER A 455 25.71 2.78 -21.26
CA SER A 455 24.55 1.88 -21.28
C SER A 455 23.60 2.06 -20.08
N THR A 456 23.82 3.03 -19.22
CA THR A 456 23.00 3.34 -18.05
C THR A 456 22.83 2.16 -17.09
N LYS A 457 23.84 1.29 -16.97
CA LYS A 457 23.81 0.06 -16.18
C LYS A 457 24.72 0.14 -14.96
N PHE A 458 24.20 -0.33 -13.81
CA PHE A 458 25.04 -0.62 -12.63
C PHE A 458 25.46 -2.08 -12.64
N VAL A 459 26.70 -2.31 -12.28
CA VAL A 459 27.30 -3.65 -12.11
C VAL A 459 28.08 -3.70 -10.80
N GLU A 460 28.17 -4.87 -10.19
CA GLU A 460 29.04 -5.04 -9.02
C GLU A 460 30.50 -4.92 -9.39
N VAL A 461 31.26 -4.38 -8.45
CA VAL A 461 32.74 -4.44 -8.54
C VAL A 461 33.15 -5.84 -8.19
N ASP A 462 33.71 -6.60 -9.11
CA ASP A 462 34.26 -7.92 -8.84
C ASP A 462 35.50 -7.75 -7.96
N PRO A 463 35.49 -8.22 -6.69
CA PRO A 463 36.63 -8.08 -5.79
C PRO A 463 37.86 -8.89 -6.24
N HIS A 464 37.73 -9.75 -7.26
CA HIS A 464 38.80 -10.59 -7.78
C HIS A 464 39.50 -10.06 -9.03
N HIS A 465 39.13 -8.88 -9.53
CA HIS A 465 39.78 -8.23 -10.68
C HIS A 465 40.58 -6.98 -10.26
N ALA A 466 41.08 -6.94 -9.03
CA ALA A 466 42.04 -5.95 -8.56
C ALA A 466 43.44 -6.56 -8.53
N ASP A 467 43.87 -7.20 -9.65
CA ASP A 467 45.25 -7.56 -9.94
C ASP A 467 45.67 -7.08 -11.33
#